data_45ec5b777eaf3e3b69f2908f83afb4ab
#
_entry.id   45ec5b777eaf3e3b69f2908f83afb4ab
#
_cell.length_a   1.000
_cell.length_b   1.000
_cell.length_c   1.000
_cell.angle_alpha   90.00
_cell.angle_beta   90.00
_cell.angle_gamma   90.00
#
_symmetry.space_group_name_H-M   'P 1'
#
loop_
_entity.id
_entity.type
_entity.pdbx_description
1 polymer ?
#
loop_
_entity_poly.entity_id
_entity_poly.type
_entity_poly.pdbx_seq_one_letter_code
_entity_poly.pdbx_strand_id
1 'polypeptide(L)'
;MQALIETLFDAVYLVSVITIGILMIRGSKGNKQFRLFGLMAVVLGAGDSFHLIPRALALCTTGLENYTVPLGLGKWITSVTMTIFYVLLYYVWRQRYQIKGKGILTAAVCALAAVRVVLCMMPQNQWLSANAPLSWGIYRNIPFALMGLLIIVLFYHSAKENNDASFRWMWLTIVLSFGFYIPVVLWADAIPMIGMLMIPKTCAYVWTVLIGFFAMKKECK
;
A
#
# COMPACT_ATOMS: atom_id res chain seq x y z
N MET A 1 -22.83 -7.87 13.31
CA MET A 1 -21.58 -8.28 13.96
C MET A 1 -20.37 -8.12 13.03
N GLN A 2 -20.41 -8.64 11.79
CA GLN A 2 -19.30 -8.51 10.81
C GLN A 2 -18.93 -7.06 10.52
N ALA A 3 -19.91 -6.17 10.24
CA ALA A 3 -19.68 -4.75 9.99
C ALA A 3 -18.91 -4.04 11.13
N LEU A 4 -19.26 -4.36 12.38
CA LEU A 4 -18.62 -3.77 13.56
C LEU A 4 -17.16 -4.22 13.69
N ILE A 5 -16.90 -5.51 13.46
CA ILE A 5 -15.54 -6.09 13.52
C ILE A 5 -14.65 -5.46 12.42
N GLU A 6 -15.18 -5.35 11.20
CA GLU A 6 -14.47 -4.75 10.07
C GLU A 6 -14.16 -3.27 10.34
N THR A 7 -15.15 -2.50 10.80
CA THR A 7 -14.97 -1.07 11.15
C THR A 7 -13.94 -0.87 12.27
N LEU A 8 -13.99 -1.71 13.31
CA LEU A 8 -13.02 -1.64 14.40
C LEU A 8 -11.61 -1.97 13.93
N PHE A 9 -11.46 -3.01 13.10
CA PHE A 9 -10.19 -3.38 12.49
C PHE A 9 -9.62 -2.24 11.65
N ASP A 10 -10.43 -1.63 10.78
CA ASP A 10 -10.02 -0.51 9.93
C ASP A 10 -9.59 0.72 10.76
N ALA A 11 -10.33 1.04 11.83
CA ALA A 11 -9.99 2.14 12.73
C ALA A 11 -8.65 1.89 13.44
N VAL A 12 -8.44 0.69 14.00
CA VAL A 12 -7.18 0.31 14.66
C VAL A 12 -6.03 0.34 13.66
N TYR A 13 -6.23 -0.15 12.45
CA TYR A 13 -5.25 -0.10 11.38
C TYR A 13 -4.83 1.34 11.05
N LEU A 14 -5.77 2.21 10.73
CA LEU A 14 -5.49 3.60 10.34
C LEU A 14 -4.77 4.35 11.45
N VAL A 15 -5.28 4.28 12.68
CA VAL A 15 -4.67 4.95 13.84
C VAL A 15 -3.26 4.43 14.07
N SER A 16 -3.05 3.12 14.04
CA SER A 16 -1.74 2.51 14.29
C SER A 16 -0.71 2.91 13.23
N VAL A 17 -1.05 2.79 11.95
CA VAL A 17 -0.11 3.07 10.85
C VAL A 17 0.26 4.55 10.79
N ILE A 18 -0.72 5.45 10.94
CA ILE A 18 -0.46 6.90 10.94
C ILE A 18 0.37 7.30 12.17
N THR A 19 0.02 6.80 13.36
CA THR A 19 0.76 7.09 14.60
C THR A 19 2.20 6.61 14.49
N ILE A 20 2.42 5.37 14.06
CA ILE A 20 3.76 4.81 13.86
C ILE A 20 4.54 5.65 12.83
N GLY A 21 3.92 6.04 11.72
CA GLY A 21 4.53 6.89 10.71
C GLY A 21 5.00 8.24 11.27
N ILE A 22 4.15 8.91 12.06
CA ILE A 22 4.49 10.18 12.73
C ILE A 22 5.63 9.98 13.74
N LEU A 23 5.57 8.91 14.54
CA LEU A 23 6.65 8.58 15.49
C LEU A 23 7.97 8.31 14.77
N MET A 24 7.95 7.67 13.60
CA MET A 24 9.14 7.44 12.80
C MET A 24 9.72 8.73 12.24
N ILE A 25 8.88 9.65 11.75
CA ILE A 25 9.33 10.96 11.25
C ILE A 25 10.03 11.74 12.38
N ARG A 26 9.40 11.79 13.57
CA ARG A 26 9.92 12.50 14.74
C ARG A 26 11.17 11.83 15.35
N GLY A 27 11.13 10.50 15.44
CA GLY A 27 12.20 9.70 16.06
C GLY A 27 13.37 9.37 15.15
N SER A 28 13.35 9.81 13.89
CA SER A 28 14.40 9.50 12.89
C SER A 28 15.78 10.10 13.20
N LYS A 29 15.88 11.05 14.14
CA LYS A 29 17.14 11.73 14.53
C LYS A 29 17.98 12.20 13.32
N GLY A 30 17.30 12.65 12.24
CA GLY A 30 17.97 13.10 11.00
C GLY A 30 18.30 11.98 10.00
N ASN A 31 18.05 10.72 10.33
CA ASN A 31 18.24 9.61 9.39
C ASN A 31 17.16 9.66 8.28
N LYS A 32 17.62 9.95 7.06
CA LYS A 32 16.76 10.12 5.88
C LYS A 32 15.93 8.86 5.57
N GLN A 33 16.51 7.68 5.76
CA GLN A 33 15.81 6.40 5.52
C GLN A 33 14.56 6.27 6.40
N PHE A 34 14.69 6.47 7.72
CA PHE A 34 13.58 6.30 8.64
C PHE A 34 12.55 7.43 8.55
N ARG A 35 13.01 8.65 8.22
CA ARG A 35 12.10 9.76 7.92
C ARG A 35 11.24 9.45 6.68
N LEU A 36 11.86 8.94 5.62
CA LEU A 36 11.18 8.55 4.39
C LEU A 36 10.21 7.38 4.64
N PHE A 37 10.63 6.42 5.46
CA PHE A 37 9.79 5.28 5.85
C PHE A 37 8.56 5.74 6.65
N GLY A 38 8.74 6.67 7.58
CA GLY A 38 7.62 7.27 8.32
C GLY A 38 6.66 8.02 7.40
N LEU A 39 7.17 8.80 6.43
CA LEU A 39 6.35 9.45 5.41
C LEU A 39 5.54 8.44 4.59
N MET A 40 6.18 7.34 4.17
CA MET A 40 5.54 6.25 3.46
C MET A 40 4.36 5.65 4.28
N ALA A 41 4.55 5.43 5.59
CA ALA A 41 3.50 4.92 6.46
C ALA A 41 2.34 5.91 6.62
N VAL A 42 2.62 7.23 6.74
CA VAL A 42 1.57 8.26 6.78
C VAL A 42 0.80 8.30 5.46
N VAL A 43 1.48 8.25 4.31
CA VAL A 43 0.84 8.23 2.98
C VAL A 43 -0.05 7.01 2.83
N LEU A 44 0.38 5.84 3.32
CA LEU A 44 -0.42 4.62 3.33
C LEU A 44 -1.73 4.81 4.11
N GLY A 45 -1.62 5.17 5.39
CA GLY A 45 -2.81 5.32 6.25
C GLY A 45 -3.72 6.46 5.81
N ALA A 46 -3.17 7.62 5.43
CA ALA A 46 -3.96 8.73 4.92
C ALA A 46 -4.66 8.39 3.60
N GLY A 47 -3.97 7.70 2.68
CA GLY A 47 -4.56 7.27 1.41
C GLY A 47 -5.71 6.27 1.60
N ASP A 48 -5.49 5.26 2.45
CA ASP A 48 -6.50 4.24 2.73
C ASP A 48 -7.72 4.81 3.47
N SER A 49 -7.55 5.87 4.28
CA SER A 49 -8.64 6.50 5.01
C SER A 49 -9.77 7.00 4.08
N PHE A 50 -9.43 7.48 2.87
CA PHE A 50 -10.41 7.95 1.89
C PHE A 50 -11.34 6.84 1.38
N HIS A 51 -10.93 5.58 1.48
CA HIS A 51 -11.76 4.44 1.13
C HIS A 51 -12.38 3.77 2.37
N LEU A 52 -11.61 3.58 3.43
CA LEU A 52 -12.04 2.83 4.61
C LEU A 52 -13.06 3.60 5.46
N ILE A 53 -12.93 4.94 5.60
CA ILE A 53 -13.91 5.73 6.35
C ILE A 53 -15.29 5.71 5.68
N PRO A 54 -15.46 6.00 4.37
CA PRO A 54 -16.76 5.86 3.71
C PRO A 54 -17.30 4.43 3.77
N ARG A 55 -16.43 3.40 3.71
CA ARG A 55 -16.83 2.01 3.82
C ARG A 55 -17.38 1.69 5.21
N ALA A 56 -16.70 2.12 6.27
CA ALA A 56 -17.16 1.96 7.65
C ALA A 56 -18.50 2.67 7.88
N LEU A 57 -18.65 3.91 7.39
CA LEU A 57 -19.91 4.64 7.48
C LEU A 57 -21.05 3.90 6.72
N ALA A 58 -20.78 3.42 5.53
CA ALA A 58 -21.77 2.67 4.74
C ALA A 58 -22.22 1.39 5.45
N LEU A 59 -21.29 0.64 6.03
CA LEU A 59 -21.59 -0.60 6.76
C LEU A 59 -22.38 -0.36 8.05
N CYS A 60 -22.16 0.79 8.70
CA CYS A 60 -22.82 1.14 9.96
C CYS A 60 -24.15 1.91 9.78
N THR A 61 -24.49 2.35 8.55
CA THR A 61 -25.68 3.18 8.30
C THR A 61 -26.61 2.56 7.26
N THR A 62 -26.53 3.03 6.01
CA THR A 62 -27.54 2.78 4.96
C THR A 62 -27.12 1.70 3.95
N GLY A 63 -25.95 1.08 4.12
CA GLY A 63 -25.41 0.06 3.20
C GLY A 63 -24.51 0.64 2.12
N LEU A 64 -23.71 -0.26 1.51
CA LEU A 64 -22.68 0.09 0.52
C LEU A 64 -23.25 0.71 -0.75
N GLU A 65 -24.48 0.38 -1.11
CA GLU A 65 -25.14 0.85 -2.33
C GLU A 65 -25.34 2.36 -2.35
N ASN A 66 -25.60 2.96 -1.18
CA ASN A 66 -25.78 4.40 -1.04
C ASN A 66 -24.47 5.20 -0.99
N TYR A 67 -23.32 4.52 -0.93
CA TYR A 67 -22.00 5.13 -0.84
C TYR A 67 -21.14 4.91 -2.09
N THR A 68 -21.74 4.58 -3.23
CA THR A 68 -21.01 4.30 -4.49
C THR A 68 -20.02 5.40 -4.85
N VAL A 69 -20.43 6.67 -4.79
CA VAL A 69 -19.57 7.83 -5.14
C VAL A 69 -18.42 8.00 -4.15
N PRO A 70 -18.62 8.08 -2.81
CA PRO A 70 -17.52 8.17 -1.85
C PRO A 70 -16.56 6.98 -1.91
N LEU A 71 -17.08 5.77 -2.10
CA LEU A 71 -16.26 4.56 -2.23
C LEU A 71 -15.44 4.56 -3.51
N GLY A 72 -16.01 5.03 -4.61
CA GLY A 72 -15.32 5.17 -5.89
C GLY A 72 -14.18 6.19 -5.84
N LEU A 73 -14.43 7.37 -5.27
CA LEU A 73 -13.40 8.38 -5.02
C LEU A 73 -12.30 7.85 -4.09
N GLY A 74 -12.69 7.14 -3.03
CA GLY A 74 -11.73 6.50 -2.12
C GLY A 74 -10.85 5.49 -2.84
N LYS A 75 -11.41 4.60 -3.68
CA LYS A 75 -10.66 3.64 -4.50
C LYS A 75 -9.68 4.34 -5.43
N TRP A 76 -10.09 5.44 -6.05
CA TRP A 76 -9.22 6.23 -6.93
C TRP A 76 -8.05 6.84 -6.17
N ILE A 77 -8.31 7.55 -5.06
CA ILE A 77 -7.28 8.17 -4.22
C ILE A 77 -6.32 7.11 -3.68
N THR A 78 -6.84 6.00 -3.14
CA THR A 78 -6.02 4.88 -2.66
C THR A 78 -5.15 4.29 -3.78
N SER A 79 -5.64 4.20 -5.02
CA SER A 79 -4.85 3.70 -6.15
C SER A 79 -3.64 4.60 -6.44
N VAL A 80 -3.79 5.91 -6.34
CA VAL A 80 -2.71 6.89 -6.53
C VAL A 80 -1.74 6.87 -5.34
N THR A 81 -2.27 6.92 -4.11
CA THR A 81 -1.43 6.93 -2.90
C THR A 81 -0.65 5.64 -2.71
N MET A 82 -1.21 4.49 -3.10
CA MET A 82 -0.50 3.22 -3.13
C MET A 82 0.64 3.22 -4.17
N THR A 83 0.49 3.92 -5.28
CA THR A 83 1.59 4.10 -6.23
C THR A 83 2.72 4.91 -5.58
N ILE A 84 2.38 6.00 -4.91
CA ILE A 84 3.35 6.83 -4.16
C ILE A 84 4.02 6.00 -3.06
N PHE A 85 3.27 5.19 -2.31
CA PHE A 85 3.80 4.28 -1.29
C PHE A 85 4.90 3.37 -1.84
N TYR A 86 4.69 2.72 -3.00
CA TYR A 86 5.69 1.83 -3.60
C TYR A 86 6.89 2.60 -4.16
N VAL A 87 6.70 3.80 -4.69
CA VAL A 87 7.83 4.67 -5.07
C VAL A 87 8.66 5.06 -3.84
N LEU A 88 8.00 5.42 -2.72
CA LEU A 88 8.69 5.72 -1.47
C LEU A 88 9.43 4.48 -0.93
N LEU A 89 8.82 3.30 -1.00
CA LEU A 89 9.44 2.03 -0.60
C LEU A 89 10.69 1.72 -1.43
N TYR A 90 10.68 2.00 -2.74
CA TYR A 90 11.86 1.92 -3.59
C TYR A 90 12.97 2.88 -3.12
N TYR A 91 12.63 4.13 -2.76
CA TYR A 91 13.63 5.06 -2.24
C TYR A 91 14.11 4.68 -0.83
N VAL A 92 13.27 4.07 0.00
CA VAL A 92 13.69 3.46 1.28
C VAL A 92 14.74 2.38 1.03
N TRP A 93 14.52 1.49 0.06
CA TRP A 93 15.50 0.49 -0.35
C TRP A 93 16.83 1.12 -0.77
N ARG A 94 16.78 2.17 -1.59
CA ARG A 94 18.01 2.89 -2.01
C ARG A 94 18.77 3.48 -0.84
N GLN A 95 18.06 4.08 0.12
CA GLN A 95 18.68 4.65 1.32
C GLN A 95 19.23 3.56 2.26
N ARG A 96 18.50 2.47 2.43
CA ARG A 96 18.91 1.35 3.29
C ARG A 96 20.22 0.74 2.87
N TYR A 97 20.36 0.46 1.59
CA TYR A 97 21.54 -0.22 1.03
C TYR A 97 22.53 0.74 0.36
N GLN A 98 22.39 2.04 0.58
CA GLN A 98 23.30 3.09 0.06
C GLN A 98 23.52 2.98 -1.46
N ILE A 99 22.47 2.63 -2.21
CA ILE A 99 22.55 2.39 -3.65
C ILE A 99 22.80 3.71 -4.39
N LYS A 100 23.99 3.84 -4.97
CA LYS A 100 24.37 4.94 -5.85
C LYS A 100 24.27 4.51 -7.32
N GLY A 101 23.98 5.46 -8.20
CA GLY A 101 23.77 5.17 -9.63
C GLY A 101 22.42 4.46 -9.89
N LYS A 102 22.44 3.44 -10.77
CA LYS A 102 21.23 2.69 -11.21
C LYS A 102 20.10 3.59 -11.73
N GLY A 103 20.45 4.61 -12.53
CA GLY A 103 19.49 5.56 -13.10
C GLY A 103 18.40 4.88 -13.93
N ILE A 104 18.75 3.85 -14.72
CA ILE A 104 17.83 3.06 -15.53
C ILE A 104 16.76 2.40 -14.65
N LEU A 105 17.15 1.82 -13.51
CA LEU A 105 16.22 1.19 -12.57
C LEU A 105 15.26 2.23 -11.97
N THR A 106 15.78 3.41 -11.61
CA THR A 106 14.94 4.50 -11.10
C THR A 106 13.96 4.99 -12.18
N ALA A 107 14.44 5.15 -13.41
CA ALA A 107 13.59 5.51 -14.54
C ALA A 107 12.49 4.48 -14.79
N ALA A 108 12.80 3.17 -14.69
CA ALA A 108 11.81 2.10 -14.83
C ALA A 108 10.73 2.17 -13.73
N VAL A 109 11.10 2.35 -12.47
CA VAL A 109 10.13 2.50 -11.37
C VAL A 109 9.26 3.74 -11.56
N CYS A 110 9.86 4.88 -11.91
CA CYS A 110 9.12 6.12 -12.17
C CYS A 110 8.20 6.00 -13.39
N ALA A 111 8.64 5.32 -14.45
CA ALA A 111 7.82 5.07 -15.64
C ALA A 111 6.60 4.19 -15.32
N LEU A 112 6.81 3.08 -14.60
CA LEU A 112 5.70 2.22 -14.15
C LEU A 112 4.71 2.97 -13.26
N ALA A 113 5.21 3.81 -12.34
CA ALA A 113 4.38 4.64 -11.49
C ALA A 113 3.59 5.68 -12.31
N ALA A 114 4.23 6.35 -13.26
CA ALA A 114 3.58 7.33 -14.13
C ALA A 114 2.51 6.67 -15.01
N VAL A 115 2.82 5.54 -15.66
CA VAL A 115 1.85 4.78 -16.46
C VAL A 115 0.65 4.38 -15.60
N ARG A 116 0.86 3.90 -14.38
CA ARG A 116 -0.23 3.54 -13.48
C ARG A 116 -1.10 4.75 -13.13
N VAL A 117 -0.50 5.88 -12.77
CA VAL A 117 -1.25 7.09 -12.43
C VAL A 117 -2.06 7.56 -13.63
N VAL A 118 -1.47 7.59 -14.84
CA VAL A 118 -2.19 7.92 -16.09
C VAL A 118 -3.37 6.98 -16.30
N LEU A 119 -3.17 5.66 -16.16
CA LEU A 119 -4.26 4.69 -16.28
C LEU A 119 -5.36 4.92 -15.22
N CYS A 120 -5.02 5.29 -13.99
CA CYS A 120 -5.99 5.62 -12.95
C CYS A 120 -6.79 6.90 -13.25
N MET A 121 -6.22 7.84 -14.03
CA MET A 121 -6.89 9.08 -14.43
C MET A 121 -7.85 8.90 -15.61
N MET A 122 -7.81 7.78 -16.32
CA MET A 122 -8.65 7.52 -17.48
C MET A 122 -10.13 7.42 -17.08
N PRO A 123 -11.04 8.13 -17.76
CA PRO A 123 -12.49 8.12 -17.44
C PRO A 123 -13.13 6.75 -17.61
N GLN A 124 -12.54 5.89 -18.43
CA GLN A 124 -12.98 4.50 -18.63
C GLN A 124 -12.93 3.64 -17.37
N ASN A 125 -12.21 4.05 -16.32
CA ASN A 125 -12.26 3.38 -15.00
C ASN A 125 -13.66 3.44 -14.36
N GLN A 126 -14.48 4.42 -14.73
CA GLN A 126 -15.83 4.60 -14.19
C GLN A 126 -15.88 4.52 -12.66
N TRP A 127 -14.95 5.22 -12.00
CA TRP A 127 -14.77 5.15 -10.53
C TRP A 127 -16.03 5.40 -9.72
N LEU A 128 -16.96 6.21 -10.26
CA LEU A 128 -18.20 6.60 -9.59
C LEU A 128 -19.38 5.69 -9.95
N SER A 129 -19.15 4.64 -10.74
CA SER A 129 -20.15 3.66 -11.13
C SER A 129 -20.14 2.44 -10.20
N ALA A 130 -21.32 1.89 -9.93
CA ALA A 130 -21.44 0.61 -9.24
C ALA A 130 -20.90 -0.57 -10.07
N ASN A 131 -20.94 -0.42 -11.41
CA ASN A 131 -20.52 -1.45 -12.38
C ASN A 131 -19.24 -1.02 -13.12
N ALA A 132 -18.16 -0.70 -12.38
CA ALA A 132 -16.89 -0.36 -12.97
C ALA A 132 -16.31 -1.55 -13.77
N PRO A 133 -15.76 -1.32 -15.00
CA PRO A 133 -15.30 -2.42 -15.85
C PRO A 133 -14.05 -3.11 -15.26
N LEU A 134 -14.11 -4.43 -15.12
CA LEU A 134 -13.02 -5.26 -14.62
C LEU A 134 -11.74 -5.10 -15.46
N SER A 135 -11.85 -4.96 -16.78
CA SER A 135 -10.72 -4.79 -17.68
C SER A 135 -9.83 -3.60 -17.30
N TRP A 136 -10.43 -2.47 -16.96
CA TRP A 136 -9.70 -1.29 -16.49
C TRP A 136 -9.12 -1.50 -15.09
N GLY A 137 -9.80 -2.28 -14.25
CA GLY A 137 -9.24 -2.80 -13.02
C GLY A 137 -7.93 -3.56 -13.23
N ILE A 138 -7.89 -4.44 -14.23
CA ILE A 138 -6.70 -5.21 -14.58
C ILE A 138 -5.62 -4.29 -15.18
N TYR A 139 -5.96 -3.48 -16.20
CA TYR A 139 -4.98 -2.65 -16.90
C TYR A 139 -4.18 -1.73 -15.96
N ARG A 140 -4.86 -1.04 -15.02
CA ARG A 140 -4.16 -0.17 -14.06
C ARG A 140 -3.33 -0.94 -13.03
N ASN A 141 -3.63 -2.22 -12.79
CA ASN A 141 -2.90 -3.04 -11.84
C ASN A 141 -1.71 -3.80 -12.44
N ILE A 142 -1.59 -3.94 -13.77
CA ILE A 142 -0.41 -4.52 -14.42
C ILE A 142 0.87 -3.75 -14.07
N PRO A 143 1.00 -2.44 -14.34
CA PRO A 143 2.22 -1.70 -13.99
C PRO A 143 2.48 -1.70 -12.47
N PHE A 144 1.44 -1.78 -11.64
CA PHE A 144 1.57 -1.90 -10.20
C PHE A 144 2.17 -3.24 -9.77
N ALA A 145 1.70 -4.33 -10.33
CA ALA A 145 2.23 -5.67 -10.06
C ALA A 145 3.69 -5.79 -10.54
N LEU A 146 4.03 -5.23 -11.70
CA LEU A 146 5.41 -5.19 -12.20
C LEU A 146 6.32 -4.39 -11.26
N MET A 147 5.87 -3.23 -10.78
CA MET A 147 6.60 -2.43 -9.81
C MET A 147 6.78 -3.18 -8.49
N GLY A 148 5.72 -3.85 -8.01
CA GLY A 148 5.76 -4.68 -6.80
C GLY A 148 6.75 -5.84 -6.93
N LEU A 149 6.72 -6.57 -8.05
CA LEU A 149 7.64 -7.66 -8.34
C LEU A 149 9.11 -7.19 -8.35
N LEU A 150 9.36 -6.05 -9.00
CA LEU A 150 10.68 -5.44 -9.03
C LEU A 150 11.17 -5.14 -7.61
N ILE A 151 10.34 -4.53 -6.75
CA ILE A 151 10.70 -4.18 -5.38
C ILE A 151 10.91 -5.43 -4.51
N ILE A 152 10.11 -6.50 -4.71
CA ILE A 152 10.31 -7.81 -4.06
C ILE A 152 11.72 -8.33 -4.34
N VAL A 153 12.10 -8.39 -5.63
CA VAL A 153 13.41 -8.88 -6.05
C VAL A 153 14.54 -8.03 -5.44
N LEU A 154 14.39 -6.71 -5.44
CA LEU A 154 15.38 -5.80 -4.88
C LEU A 154 15.59 -6.01 -3.39
N PHE A 155 14.51 -6.09 -2.59
CA PHE A 155 14.63 -6.33 -1.15
C PHE A 155 15.16 -7.73 -0.84
N TYR A 156 14.71 -8.75 -1.57
CA TYR A 156 15.18 -10.13 -1.36
C TYR A 156 16.70 -10.24 -1.57
N HIS A 157 17.21 -9.79 -2.72
CA HIS A 157 18.65 -9.86 -3.03
C HIS A 157 19.48 -9.01 -2.06
N SER A 158 19.09 -7.74 -1.86
CA SER A 158 19.87 -6.84 -1.01
C SER A 158 19.89 -7.27 0.46
N ALA A 159 18.76 -7.76 0.98
CA ALA A 159 18.71 -8.26 2.36
C ALA A 159 19.58 -9.50 2.54
N LYS A 160 19.63 -10.39 1.54
CA LYS A 160 20.47 -11.60 1.55
C LYS A 160 21.96 -11.25 1.44
N GLU A 161 22.33 -10.41 0.48
CA GLU A 161 23.72 -9.99 0.25
C GLU A 161 24.33 -9.25 1.44
N ASN A 162 23.54 -8.41 2.12
CA ASN A 162 23.99 -7.61 3.25
C ASN A 162 23.72 -8.27 4.62
N ASN A 163 23.22 -9.50 4.67
CA ASN A 163 22.81 -10.19 5.90
C ASN A 163 21.93 -9.30 6.80
N ASP A 164 21.00 -8.53 6.20
CA ASP A 164 20.18 -7.55 6.92
C ASP A 164 19.07 -8.23 7.72
N ALA A 165 19.34 -8.53 8.98
CA ALA A 165 18.39 -9.15 9.88
C ALA A 165 17.12 -8.31 10.09
N SER A 166 17.19 -6.97 10.01
CA SER A 166 16.07 -6.07 10.24
C SER A 166 15.07 -6.07 9.08
N PHE A 167 15.56 -6.08 7.83
CA PHE A 167 14.72 -6.00 6.62
C PHE A 167 14.58 -7.33 5.87
N ARG A 168 15.08 -8.44 6.43
CA ARG A 168 15.07 -9.76 5.76
C ARG A 168 13.69 -10.24 5.30
N TRP A 169 12.62 -9.80 5.98
CA TRP A 169 11.25 -10.20 5.69
C TRP A 169 10.44 -9.17 4.89
N MET A 170 11.07 -8.04 4.51
CA MET A 170 10.37 -6.98 3.75
C MET A 170 9.80 -7.48 2.43
N TRP A 171 10.55 -8.28 1.69
CA TRP A 171 10.09 -8.89 0.44
C TRP A 171 8.84 -9.76 0.64
N LEU A 172 8.78 -10.52 1.76
CA LEU A 172 7.66 -11.41 2.04
C LEU A 172 6.38 -10.63 2.33
N THR A 173 6.46 -9.51 3.05
CA THR A 173 5.27 -8.67 3.30
C THR A 173 4.66 -8.15 2.00
N ILE A 174 5.51 -7.82 1.02
CA ILE A 174 5.07 -7.36 -0.29
C ILE A 174 4.43 -8.52 -1.08
N VAL A 175 5.05 -9.70 -1.07
CA VAL A 175 4.48 -10.92 -1.69
C VAL A 175 3.10 -11.23 -1.12
N LEU A 176 2.95 -11.22 0.20
CA LEU A 176 1.68 -11.46 0.87
C LEU A 176 0.64 -10.40 0.49
N SER A 177 1.03 -9.11 0.47
CA SER A 177 0.15 -8.02 0.06
C SER A 177 -0.41 -8.23 -1.34
N PHE A 178 0.43 -8.55 -2.34
CA PHE A 178 -0.03 -8.84 -3.70
C PHE A 178 -0.79 -10.16 -3.79
N GLY A 179 -0.35 -11.20 -3.08
CA GLY A 179 -0.98 -12.51 -3.05
C GLY A 179 -2.44 -12.44 -2.58
N PHE A 180 -2.73 -11.59 -1.59
CA PHE A 180 -4.11 -11.35 -1.16
C PHE A 180 -4.86 -10.35 -2.04
N TYR A 181 -4.17 -9.38 -2.65
CA TYR A 181 -4.80 -8.34 -3.45
C TYR A 181 -5.24 -8.81 -4.83
N ILE A 182 -4.42 -9.61 -5.52
CA ILE A 182 -4.72 -10.08 -6.88
C ILE A 182 -6.06 -10.83 -6.96
N PRO A 183 -6.37 -11.80 -6.08
CA PRO A 183 -7.66 -12.46 -6.07
C PRO A 183 -8.83 -11.49 -5.87
N VAL A 184 -8.65 -10.46 -5.02
CA VAL A 184 -9.70 -9.45 -4.80
C VAL A 184 -9.98 -8.67 -6.09
N VAL A 185 -8.94 -8.26 -6.81
CA VAL A 185 -9.11 -7.52 -8.07
C VAL A 185 -9.82 -8.35 -9.13
N LEU A 186 -9.54 -9.66 -9.18
CA LEU A 186 -10.04 -10.53 -10.25
C LEU A 186 -11.44 -11.09 -9.99
N TRP A 187 -11.76 -11.37 -8.73
CA TRP A 187 -12.94 -12.20 -8.42
C TRP A 187 -13.87 -11.64 -7.35
N ALA A 188 -13.57 -10.51 -6.69
CA ALA A 188 -14.42 -10.00 -5.62
C ALA A 188 -15.82 -9.59 -6.11
N ASP A 189 -15.96 -9.15 -7.36
CA ASP A 189 -17.26 -8.81 -7.96
C ASP A 189 -18.11 -10.07 -8.22
N ALA A 190 -17.48 -11.21 -8.55
CA ALA A 190 -18.18 -12.49 -8.76
C ALA A 190 -18.42 -13.25 -7.46
N ILE A 191 -17.48 -13.17 -6.52
CA ILE A 191 -17.52 -13.88 -5.24
C ILE A 191 -17.19 -12.88 -4.10
N PRO A 192 -18.24 -12.25 -3.50
CA PRO A 192 -18.03 -11.17 -2.51
C PRO A 192 -17.19 -11.59 -1.30
N MET A 193 -17.20 -12.86 -0.90
CA MET A 193 -16.34 -13.37 0.19
C MET A 193 -14.85 -13.19 -0.04
N ILE A 194 -14.39 -13.14 -1.30
CA ILE A 194 -12.99 -12.88 -1.64
C ILE A 194 -12.55 -11.48 -1.17
N GLY A 195 -13.49 -10.55 -1.07
CA GLY A 195 -13.22 -9.23 -0.48
C GLY A 195 -12.65 -9.28 0.95
N MET A 196 -12.91 -10.34 1.72
CA MET A 196 -12.33 -10.52 3.05
C MET A 196 -10.80 -10.68 3.03
N LEU A 197 -10.20 -11.04 1.90
CA LEU A 197 -8.74 -11.09 1.72
C LEU A 197 -8.08 -9.69 1.85
N MET A 198 -8.86 -8.62 1.84
CA MET A 198 -8.34 -7.29 2.17
C MET A 198 -7.84 -7.19 3.61
N ILE A 199 -8.40 -7.95 4.56
CA ILE A 199 -7.95 -7.98 5.96
C ILE A 199 -6.49 -8.49 6.06
N PRO A 200 -6.15 -9.73 5.62
CA PRO A 200 -4.77 -10.19 5.67
C PRO A 200 -3.81 -9.37 4.80
N LYS A 201 -4.29 -8.79 3.69
CA LYS A 201 -3.50 -7.80 2.92
C LYS A 201 -3.12 -6.60 3.79
N THR A 202 -4.07 -6.04 4.53
CA THR A 202 -3.84 -4.91 5.44
C THR A 202 -2.89 -5.30 6.57
N CYS A 203 -2.99 -6.51 7.12
CA CYS A 203 -2.02 -7.04 8.08
C CYS A 203 -0.60 -7.09 7.52
N ALA A 204 -0.43 -7.44 6.24
CA ALA A 204 0.88 -7.42 5.59
C ALA A 204 1.46 -6.00 5.50
N TYR A 205 0.64 -4.97 5.27
CA TYR A 205 1.09 -3.57 5.32
C TYR A 205 1.46 -3.11 6.74
N VAL A 206 0.68 -3.49 7.75
CA VAL A 206 1.07 -3.25 9.16
C VAL A 206 2.42 -3.87 9.46
N TRP A 207 2.64 -5.11 9.04
CA TRP A 207 3.93 -5.79 9.21
C TRP A 207 5.06 -5.04 8.49
N THR A 208 4.84 -4.58 7.25
CA THR A 208 5.79 -3.72 6.54
C THR A 208 6.18 -2.51 7.39
N VAL A 209 5.21 -1.79 7.93
CA VAL A 209 5.44 -0.59 8.76
C VAL A 209 6.18 -0.94 10.05
N LEU A 210 5.82 -2.03 10.70
CA LEU A 210 6.47 -2.50 11.93
C LEU A 210 7.94 -2.89 11.72
N ILE A 211 8.29 -3.51 10.59
CA ILE A 211 9.69 -3.80 10.23
C ILE A 211 10.52 -2.51 10.28
N GLY A 212 10.07 -1.46 9.61
CA GLY A 212 10.77 -0.17 9.62
C GLY A 212 10.84 0.48 11.00
N PHE A 213 9.76 0.41 11.76
CA PHE A 213 9.69 0.99 13.10
C PHE A 213 10.64 0.32 14.09
N PHE A 214 10.68 -1.02 14.12
CA PHE A 214 11.60 -1.75 14.98
C PHE A 214 13.06 -1.59 14.55
N ALA A 215 13.33 -1.54 13.24
CA ALA A 215 14.66 -1.21 12.73
C ALA A 215 15.12 0.18 13.21
N MET A 216 14.25 1.19 13.11
CA MET A 216 14.53 2.54 13.61
C MET A 216 14.82 2.52 15.12
N LYS A 217 13.99 1.86 15.92
CA LYS A 217 14.21 1.76 17.37
C LYS A 217 15.55 1.11 17.73
N LYS A 218 16.01 0.16 16.92
CA LYS A 218 17.30 -0.51 17.12
C LYS A 218 18.48 0.34 16.72
N GLU A 219 18.36 1.10 15.63
CA GLU A 219 19.46 1.81 14.98
C GLU A 219 19.57 3.30 15.39
N CYS A 220 18.49 3.89 15.92
CA CYS A 220 18.45 5.29 16.37
C CYS A 220 18.41 5.44 17.91
N LYS A 221 18.87 4.41 18.63
CA LYS A 221 19.05 4.49 20.10
C LYS A 221 20.14 5.48 20.51
#